data_22ce15f57631ab2b723235b996c7c73d
#
_entry.id   22ce15f57631ab2b723235b996c7c73d
#
_cell.length_a   1.000
_cell.length_b   1.000
_cell.length_c   1.000
_cell.angle_alpha   90.00
_cell.angle_beta   90.00
_cell.angle_gamma   90.00
#
_symmetry.space_group_name_H-M   'P 1'
#
loop_
_entity.id
_entity.type
_entity.pdbx_description
1 polymer ?
#
loop_
_entity_poly.entity_id
_entity_poly.type
_entity_poly.pdbx_seq_one_letter_code
_entity_poly.pdbx_strand_id
1 'polypeptide(L)'
;MSNTLQSLLRVGLALMLCIGTAAPVAAKVIEDYEYSPDRIYQVRTGLGITTQIELSPHEQILDYSSGFGGGWEISRRENVFYLKPKNVDVDTNLMVRTAAHSYIFELKVVATSWRALDEAKAAGVQYKVRLVYPADTEFAATKVKDPDAPVSALDTQLVPGRDYYYGYDYTYKKRQPSWLVPSSVYDDRSFTYIRMGDRSRFPSGNFPAVFARDSESGDEFIVNSTVEGDTIVVHGTYAYLVVRHGDNAIALRRRPEQ
;
A
#
# COMPACT_ATOMS: atom_id res chain seq x y z
N MET A 1 60.22 -36.35 -32.31
CA MET A 1 59.85 -35.30 -31.34
C MET A 1 58.82 -34.32 -31.87
N SER A 2 58.11 -34.57 -32.98
CA SER A 2 57.16 -33.59 -33.55
C SER A 2 55.67 -33.90 -33.34
N ASN A 3 55.29 -35.14 -33.03
CA ASN A 3 53.86 -35.50 -32.91
C ASN A 3 53.20 -35.25 -31.58
N THR A 4 53.97 -35.15 -30.49
CA THR A 4 53.49 -34.86 -29.16
C THR A 4 53.16 -33.37 -28.95
N LEU A 5 53.86 -32.48 -29.66
CA LEU A 5 53.64 -31.04 -29.55
C LEU A 5 52.36 -30.59 -30.29
N GLN A 6 52.00 -31.27 -31.38
CA GLN A 6 50.76 -30.98 -32.13
C GLN A 6 49.52 -31.50 -31.43
N SER A 7 49.58 -32.60 -30.68
CA SER A 7 48.44 -33.08 -29.90
C SER A 7 48.12 -32.23 -28.68
N LEU A 8 49.12 -31.64 -28.01
CA LEU A 8 48.93 -30.70 -26.91
C LEU A 8 48.33 -29.36 -27.35
N LEU A 9 48.71 -28.91 -28.57
CA LEU A 9 48.14 -27.67 -29.14
C LEU A 9 46.66 -27.83 -29.53
N ARG A 10 46.23 -29.01 -29.94
CA ARG A 10 44.84 -29.31 -30.30
C ARG A 10 43.94 -29.51 -29.10
N VAL A 11 44.45 -30.03 -28.00
CA VAL A 11 43.70 -30.17 -26.74
C VAL A 11 43.54 -28.80 -26.04
N GLY A 12 44.52 -27.91 -26.11
CA GLY A 12 44.43 -26.55 -25.57
C GLY A 12 43.42 -25.67 -26.33
N LEU A 13 43.26 -25.86 -27.64
CA LEU A 13 42.34 -25.09 -28.46
C LEU A 13 40.86 -25.57 -28.30
N ALA A 14 40.63 -26.83 -27.91
CA ALA A 14 39.32 -27.38 -27.68
C ALA A 14 38.71 -26.96 -26.30
N LEU A 15 39.56 -26.55 -25.33
CA LEU A 15 39.14 -26.15 -24.01
C LEU A 15 38.75 -24.65 -23.89
N MET A 16 38.98 -23.85 -24.93
CA MET A 16 38.78 -22.40 -24.92
C MET A 16 37.45 -21.96 -25.56
N LEU A 17 36.56 -22.88 -25.93
CA LEU A 17 35.34 -22.55 -26.71
C LEU A 17 34.03 -22.77 -25.92
N CYS A 18 34.09 -22.87 -24.61
CA CYS A 18 32.90 -22.93 -23.76
C CYS A 18 32.75 -21.72 -22.80
N ILE A 19 33.11 -20.52 -23.28
CA ILE A 19 32.61 -19.30 -22.64
C ILE A 19 31.19 -19.11 -23.19
N GLY A 20 30.24 -19.82 -22.57
CA GLY A 20 28.82 -19.58 -22.81
C GLY A 20 28.51 -18.12 -22.52
N THR A 21 28.21 -17.34 -23.54
CA THR A 21 27.60 -16.03 -23.41
C THR A 21 26.27 -16.23 -22.70
N ALA A 22 26.24 -16.04 -21.37
CA ALA A 22 24.99 -15.91 -20.65
C ALA A 22 24.28 -14.70 -21.27
N ALA A 23 23.30 -14.98 -22.14
CA ALA A 23 22.42 -13.94 -22.63
C ALA A 23 21.79 -13.24 -21.41
N PRO A 24 21.77 -11.91 -21.36
CA PRO A 24 21.09 -11.21 -20.27
C PRO A 24 19.63 -11.66 -20.28
N VAL A 25 19.21 -12.35 -19.23
CA VAL A 25 17.78 -12.64 -19.01
C VAL A 25 17.11 -11.29 -18.87
N ALA A 26 16.34 -10.90 -19.87
CA ALA A 26 15.56 -9.68 -19.81
C ALA A 26 14.69 -9.73 -18.53
N ALA A 27 14.92 -8.80 -17.62
CA ALA A 27 14.17 -8.74 -16.38
C ALA A 27 12.67 -8.61 -16.70
N LYS A 28 11.87 -9.54 -16.18
CA LYS A 28 10.40 -9.49 -16.37
C LYS A 28 9.86 -8.31 -15.59
N VAL A 29 9.23 -7.37 -16.29
CA VAL A 29 8.53 -6.24 -15.67
C VAL A 29 7.19 -6.64 -15.04
N ILE A 30 6.63 -7.78 -15.44
CA ILE A 30 5.47 -8.43 -14.83
C ILE A 30 5.93 -9.78 -14.32
N GLU A 31 5.77 -10.01 -13.02
CA GLU A 31 6.25 -11.24 -12.39
C GLU A 31 5.13 -11.88 -11.57
N ASP A 32 4.95 -13.17 -11.75
CA ASP A 32 3.99 -13.98 -11.02
C ASP A 32 4.73 -14.72 -9.91
N TYR A 33 4.27 -14.56 -8.67
CA TYR A 33 4.74 -15.31 -7.53
C TYR A 33 3.69 -16.31 -7.08
N GLU A 34 4.06 -17.55 -6.98
CA GLU A 34 3.20 -18.57 -6.38
C GLU A 34 3.07 -18.29 -4.89
N TYR A 35 1.82 -18.25 -4.39
CA TYR A 35 1.54 -18.09 -2.97
C TYR A 35 2.07 -19.28 -2.18
N SER A 36 2.76 -18.98 -1.10
CA SER A 36 3.16 -19.95 -0.08
C SER A 36 3.11 -19.26 1.29
N PRO A 37 2.60 -19.91 2.34
CA PRO A 37 2.66 -19.38 3.70
C PRO A 37 4.10 -19.02 4.10
N ASP A 38 4.26 -17.94 4.87
CA ASP A 38 5.52 -17.46 5.44
C ASP A 38 6.64 -17.13 4.42
N ARG A 39 6.29 -17.07 3.13
CA ARG A 39 7.23 -16.64 2.08
C ARG A 39 7.37 -15.12 2.07
N ILE A 40 8.62 -14.67 1.92
CA ILE A 40 8.94 -13.26 1.67
C ILE A 40 8.97 -13.04 0.16
N TYR A 41 8.18 -12.09 -0.34
CA TYR A 41 8.09 -11.71 -1.74
C TYR A 41 8.89 -10.44 -1.99
N GLN A 42 9.91 -10.51 -2.83
CA GLN A 42 10.70 -9.34 -3.18
C GLN A 42 10.01 -8.51 -4.26
N VAL A 43 9.84 -7.22 -4.03
CA VAL A 43 9.25 -6.26 -4.97
C VAL A 43 10.29 -5.20 -5.32
N ARG A 44 10.70 -5.17 -6.59
CA ARG A 44 11.74 -4.27 -7.10
C ARG A 44 11.08 -3.08 -7.80
N THR A 45 11.35 -1.91 -7.29
CA THR A 45 10.75 -0.64 -7.72
C THR A 45 11.80 0.36 -8.22
N GLY A 46 11.36 1.48 -8.75
CA GLY A 46 12.23 2.57 -9.18
C GLY A 46 11.65 3.95 -8.88
N LEU A 47 12.52 4.94 -8.67
CA LEU A 47 12.08 6.32 -8.50
C LEU A 47 11.28 6.78 -9.73
N GLY A 48 10.15 7.44 -9.50
CA GLY A 48 9.28 7.92 -10.58
C GLY A 48 8.48 6.81 -11.29
N ILE A 49 8.55 5.56 -10.81
CA ILE A 49 7.82 4.41 -11.36
C ILE A 49 6.83 3.89 -10.33
N THR A 50 5.63 3.57 -10.78
CA THR A 50 4.63 2.88 -9.96
C THR A 50 4.75 1.38 -10.17
N THR A 51 4.88 0.62 -9.08
CA THR A 51 4.80 -0.84 -9.08
C THR A 51 3.48 -1.27 -8.45
N GLN A 52 2.80 -2.20 -9.10
CA GLN A 52 1.54 -2.78 -8.64
C GLN A 52 1.80 -4.14 -7.98
N ILE A 53 1.21 -4.37 -6.79
CA ILE A 53 1.05 -5.72 -6.22
C ILE A 53 -0.42 -6.10 -6.32
N GLU A 54 -0.71 -7.24 -6.92
CA GLU A 54 -2.06 -7.77 -7.11
C GLU A 54 -2.20 -9.10 -6.37
N LEU A 55 -3.07 -9.10 -5.36
CA LEU A 55 -3.50 -10.31 -4.65
C LEU A 55 -4.71 -10.94 -5.38
N SER A 56 -5.15 -12.12 -4.92
CA SER A 56 -6.40 -12.70 -5.42
C SER A 56 -7.58 -11.74 -5.21
N PRO A 57 -8.52 -11.65 -6.16
CA PRO A 57 -9.78 -10.92 -5.94
C PRO A 57 -10.63 -11.52 -4.81
N HIS A 58 -10.35 -12.77 -4.38
CA HIS A 58 -11.01 -13.40 -3.25
C HIS A 58 -10.38 -13.02 -1.90
N GLU A 59 -9.29 -12.26 -1.90
CA GLU A 59 -8.65 -11.78 -0.68
C GLU A 59 -9.35 -10.53 -0.14
N GLN A 60 -9.91 -10.66 1.03
CA GLN A 60 -10.42 -9.51 1.79
C GLN A 60 -9.28 -8.94 2.65
N ILE A 61 -8.67 -7.85 2.20
CA ILE A 61 -7.59 -7.19 2.93
C ILE A 61 -8.18 -6.49 4.17
N LEU A 62 -7.70 -6.89 5.35
CA LEU A 62 -8.09 -6.34 6.65
C LEU A 62 -7.21 -5.16 7.04
N ASP A 63 -5.89 -5.32 6.85
CA ASP A 63 -4.91 -4.34 7.29
C ASP A 63 -3.60 -4.46 6.49
N TYR A 64 -2.81 -3.38 6.48
CA TYR A 64 -1.44 -3.39 5.97
C TYR A 64 -0.59 -2.33 6.68
N SER A 65 0.70 -2.61 6.79
CA SER A 65 1.66 -1.70 7.41
C SER A 65 3.02 -1.78 6.71
N SER A 66 3.70 -0.65 6.58
CA SER A 66 5.08 -0.60 6.08
C SER A 66 6.02 -0.07 7.14
N GLY A 67 7.24 -0.63 7.20
CA GLY A 67 8.25 -0.23 8.19
C GLY A 67 8.73 1.21 8.02
N PHE A 68 8.88 1.69 6.79
CA PHE A 68 9.30 3.05 6.48
C PHE A 68 8.25 3.79 5.64
N GLY A 69 7.07 4.03 6.23
CA GLY A 69 5.94 4.68 5.54
C GLY A 69 6.27 6.06 4.98
N GLY A 70 7.14 6.84 5.63
CA GLY A 70 7.57 8.15 5.14
C GLY A 70 8.35 8.11 3.82
N GLY A 71 9.05 7.02 3.53
CA GLY A 71 9.84 6.80 2.31
C GLY A 71 9.02 6.34 1.10
N TRP A 72 7.75 6.01 1.29
CA TRP A 72 6.90 5.43 0.27
C TRP A 72 5.55 6.13 0.15
N GLU A 73 5.02 6.16 -1.05
CA GLU A 73 3.61 6.40 -1.31
C GLU A 73 2.97 5.04 -1.61
N ILE A 74 2.11 4.60 -0.69
CA ILE A 74 1.39 3.33 -0.81
C ILE A 74 -0.09 3.64 -0.85
N SER A 75 -0.77 3.22 -1.91
CA SER A 75 -2.21 3.30 -2.01
C SER A 75 -2.80 1.94 -2.35
N ARG A 76 -4.03 1.69 -1.92
CA ARG A 76 -4.73 0.44 -2.15
C ARG A 76 -6.09 0.68 -2.80
N ARG A 77 -6.45 -0.19 -3.72
CA ARG A 77 -7.82 -0.31 -4.24
C ARG A 77 -8.18 -1.79 -4.29
N GLU A 78 -9.20 -2.17 -3.55
CA GLU A 78 -9.62 -3.57 -3.44
C GLU A 78 -8.45 -4.49 -3.06
N ASN A 79 -8.10 -5.46 -3.93
CA ASN A 79 -7.00 -6.40 -3.77
C ASN A 79 -5.66 -5.93 -4.38
N VAL A 80 -5.56 -4.65 -4.78
CA VAL A 80 -4.40 -4.12 -5.50
C VAL A 80 -3.74 -3.01 -4.70
N PHE A 81 -2.42 -3.10 -4.54
CA PHE A 81 -1.56 -2.05 -4.00
C PHE A 81 -0.79 -1.36 -5.12
N TYR A 82 -0.62 -0.05 -5.00
CA TYR A 82 0.24 0.77 -5.85
C TYR A 82 1.34 1.37 -4.99
N LEU A 83 2.58 1.15 -5.38
CA LEU A 83 3.77 1.50 -4.63
C LEU A 83 4.61 2.47 -5.44
N LYS A 84 5.04 3.57 -4.80
CA LYS A 84 6.01 4.52 -5.37
C LYS A 84 7.03 4.88 -4.30
N PRO A 85 8.33 4.61 -4.50
CA PRO A 85 9.36 5.12 -3.61
C PRO A 85 9.47 6.63 -3.77
N LYS A 86 9.60 7.35 -2.67
CA LYS A 86 9.77 8.82 -2.64
C LYS A 86 11.23 9.23 -2.70
N ASN A 87 12.15 8.34 -2.32
CA ASN A 87 13.57 8.64 -2.27
C ASN A 87 14.38 7.37 -2.56
N VAL A 88 15.71 7.53 -2.65
CA VAL A 88 16.70 6.44 -2.60
C VAL A 88 16.86 5.96 -1.16
N ASP A 89 17.45 4.79 -0.95
CA ASP A 89 17.76 4.23 0.37
C ASP A 89 16.56 4.11 1.31
N VAL A 90 15.38 3.84 0.74
CA VAL A 90 14.12 3.65 1.47
C VAL A 90 13.64 2.21 1.45
N ASP A 91 14.54 1.25 1.21
CA ASP A 91 14.20 -0.17 1.28
C ASP A 91 13.50 -0.49 2.59
N THR A 92 12.41 -1.25 2.52
CA THR A 92 11.56 -1.55 3.67
C THR A 92 10.77 -2.83 3.44
N ASN A 93 9.90 -3.16 4.39
CA ASN A 93 8.90 -4.21 4.23
C ASN A 93 7.49 -3.65 4.17
N LEU A 94 6.59 -4.40 3.55
CA LEU A 94 5.15 -4.20 3.58
C LEU A 94 4.52 -5.50 4.08
N MET A 95 3.81 -5.40 5.19
CA MET A 95 3.01 -6.49 5.76
C MET A 95 1.57 -6.29 5.34
N VAL A 96 0.93 -7.33 4.82
CA VAL A 96 -0.49 -7.31 4.47
C VAL A 96 -1.19 -8.46 5.16
N ARG A 97 -2.27 -8.16 5.86
CA ARG A 97 -3.14 -9.14 6.49
C ARG A 97 -4.50 -9.15 5.81
N THR A 98 -4.93 -10.33 5.42
CA THR A 98 -6.27 -10.56 4.88
C THR A 98 -7.11 -11.39 5.85
N ALA A 99 -8.35 -11.66 5.49
CA ALA A 99 -9.21 -12.54 6.28
C ALA A 99 -8.72 -14.00 6.32
N ALA A 100 -7.98 -14.44 5.31
CA ALA A 100 -7.47 -15.81 5.21
C ALA A 100 -5.96 -15.92 5.43
N HIS A 101 -5.18 -14.93 4.98
CA HIS A 101 -3.73 -15.06 4.85
C HIS A 101 -2.98 -13.84 5.37
N SER A 102 -1.65 -14.01 5.51
CA SER A 102 -0.70 -12.91 5.74
C SER A 102 0.39 -12.93 4.69
N TYR A 103 0.83 -11.74 4.25
CA TYR A 103 1.85 -11.58 3.22
C TYR A 103 2.97 -10.68 3.72
N ILE A 104 4.19 -11.04 3.35
CA ILE A 104 5.39 -10.26 3.64
C ILE A 104 6.05 -9.89 2.31
N PHE A 105 6.09 -8.60 2.02
CA PHE A 105 6.80 -8.07 0.86
C PHE A 105 8.04 -7.31 1.31
N GLU A 106 9.18 -7.58 0.69
CA GLU A 106 10.36 -6.71 0.76
C GLU A 106 10.30 -5.72 -0.40
N LEU A 107 10.24 -4.43 -0.10
CA LEU A 107 10.22 -3.36 -1.08
C LEU A 107 11.64 -2.84 -1.29
N LYS A 108 12.16 -2.94 -2.52
CA LYS A 108 13.51 -2.51 -2.89
C LYS A 108 13.49 -1.48 -4.00
N VAL A 109 14.32 -0.44 -3.86
CA VAL A 109 14.51 0.59 -4.88
C VAL A 109 15.76 0.23 -5.69
N VAL A 110 15.56 -0.41 -6.85
CA VAL A 110 16.67 -0.90 -7.71
C VAL A 110 17.04 0.08 -8.82
N ALA A 111 16.16 1.02 -9.19
CA ALA A 111 16.41 2.05 -10.18
C ALA A 111 16.26 3.44 -9.56
N THR A 112 17.39 4.10 -9.31
CA THR A 112 17.44 5.41 -8.65
C THR A 112 17.77 6.55 -9.62
N SER A 113 18.43 6.22 -10.75
CA SER A 113 18.80 7.18 -11.80
C SER A 113 18.64 6.49 -13.16
N TRP A 114 17.73 6.99 -13.97
CA TRP A 114 17.46 6.50 -15.31
C TRP A 114 16.94 7.64 -16.20
N ARG A 115 17.20 7.55 -17.51
CA ARG A 115 16.75 8.56 -18.49
C ARG A 115 15.63 8.03 -19.38
N ALA A 116 15.63 6.73 -19.62
CA ALA A 116 14.60 6.04 -20.39
C ALA A 116 14.06 4.83 -19.62
N LEU A 117 12.79 4.49 -19.82
CA LEU A 117 12.14 3.37 -19.14
C LEU A 117 12.85 2.03 -19.35
N ASP A 118 13.55 1.88 -20.49
CA ASP A 118 14.29 0.64 -20.78
C ASP A 118 15.52 0.48 -19.86
N GLU A 119 16.14 1.56 -19.43
CA GLU A 119 17.21 1.53 -18.43
C GLU A 119 16.68 1.05 -17.06
N ALA A 120 15.52 1.55 -16.67
CA ALA A 120 14.86 1.11 -15.43
C ALA A 120 14.42 -0.37 -15.51
N LYS A 121 13.93 -0.82 -16.66
CA LYS A 121 13.60 -2.24 -16.88
C LYS A 121 14.86 -3.10 -16.81
N ALA A 122 15.96 -2.66 -17.42
CA ALA A 122 17.26 -3.35 -17.37
C ALA A 122 17.80 -3.43 -15.94
N ALA A 123 17.53 -2.45 -15.09
CA ALA A 123 17.84 -2.48 -13.65
C ALA A 123 16.94 -3.45 -12.86
N GLY A 124 15.95 -4.07 -13.49
CA GLY A 124 15.10 -5.08 -12.89
C GLY A 124 13.84 -4.56 -12.21
N VAL A 125 13.40 -3.33 -12.51
CA VAL A 125 12.15 -2.78 -11.98
C VAL A 125 10.96 -3.64 -12.44
N GLN A 126 10.08 -3.95 -11.50
CA GLN A 126 8.80 -4.59 -11.75
C GLN A 126 7.71 -3.53 -11.86
N TYR A 127 6.87 -3.61 -12.87
CA TYR A 127 5.67 -2.78 -12.97
C TYR A 127 4.48 -3.46 -12.29
N LYS A 128 4.49 -4.79 -12.27
CA LYS A 128 3.44 -5.59 -11.65
C LYS A 128 4.02 -6.88 -11.06
N VAL A 129 3.63 -7.12 -9.83
CA VAL A 129 3.78 -8.41 -9.13
C VAL A 129 2.38 -8.96 -8.89
N ARG A 130 2.13 -10.20 -9.29
CA ARG A 130 0.86 -10.86 -9.08
C ARG A 130 1.07 -12.14 -8.28
N LEU A 131 0.23 -12.34 -7.27
CA LEU A 131 0.18 -13.59 -6.52
C LEU A 131 -0.71 -14.59 -7.27
N VAL A 132 -0.14 -15.75 -7.58
CA VAL A 132 -0.84 -16.90 -8.19
C VAL A 132 -1.01 -17.95 -7.09
N TYR A 133 -2.21 -18.46 -6.95
CA TYR A 133 -2.55 -19.35 -5.85
C TYR A 133 -2.69 -20.80 -6.33
N PRO A 134 -2.14 -21.78 -5.59
CA PRO A 134 -2.45 -23.17 -5.79
C PRO A 134 -3.96 -23.44 -5.78
N ALA A 135 -4.40 -24.46 -6.51
CA ALA A 135 -5.83 -24.75 -6.67
C ALA A 135 -6.53 -25.15 -5.35
N ASP A 136 -5.76 -25.60 -4.38
CA ASP A 136 -6.21 -25.99 -3.03
C ASP A 136 -6.12 -24.86 -1.99
N THR A 137 -5.80 -23.63 -2.43
CA THR A 137 -5.73 -22.48 -1.51
C THR A 137 -7.14 -22.14 -1.00
N GLU A 138 -7.31 -22.18 0.31
CA GLU A 138 -8.55 -21.78 0.96
C GLU A 138 -8.59 -20.25 1.14
N PHE A 139 -9.68 -19.63 0.68
CA PHE A 139 -9.97 -18.22 0.95
C PHE A 139 -11.05 -18.12 2.01
N ALA A 140 -11.03 -17.08 2.84
CA ALA A 140 -12.13 -16.80 3.73
C ALA A 140 -13.43 -16.68 2.91
N ALA A 141 -14.48 -17.37 3.35
CA ALA A 141 -15.77 -17.29 2.69
C ALA A 141 -16.15 -15.82 2.53
N THR A 142 -16.19 -15.35 1.29
CA THR A 142 -16.67 -14.02 1.00
C THR A 142 -18.10 -13.98 1.51
N LYS A 143 -18.39 -13.18 2.54
CA LYS A 143 -19.77 -12.81 2.83
C LYS A 143 -20.26 -12.12 1.56
N VAL A 144 -20.96 -12.85 0.71
CA VAL A 144 -21.63 -12.28 -0.45
C VAL A 144 -22.50 -11.18 0.13
N LYS A 145 -22.15 -9.94 -0.14
CA LYS A 145 -23.00 -8.81 0.20
C LYS A 145 -24.26 -9.05 -0.61
N ASP A 146 -25.33 -9.42 0.07
CA ASP A 146 -26.63 -9.62 -0.56
C ASP A 146 -26.95 -8.32 -1.31
N PRO A 147 -27.06 -8.32 -2.65
CA PRO A 147 -27.34 -7.11 -3.41
C PRO A 147 -28.67 -6.46 -3.04
N ASP A 148 -29.58 -7.21 -2.42
CA ASP A 148 -30.89 -6.76 -1.95
C ASP A 148 -30.93 -6.51 -0.43
N ALA A 149 -29.83 -6.74 0.31
CA ALA A 149 -29.77 -6.31 1.68
C ALA A 149 -29.90 -4.78 1.71
N PRO A 150 -30.84 -4.22 2.48
CA PRO A 150 -30.92 -2.77 2.63
C PRO A 150 -29.54 -2.28 3.02
N VAL A 151 -28.97 -1.37 2.22
CA VAL A 151 -27.67 -0.74 2.51
C VAL A 151 -27.83 -0.11 3.88
N SER A 152 -27.48 -0.88 4.91
CA SER A 152 -27.47 -0.39 6.27
C SER A 152 -26.47 0.74 6.29
N ALA A 153 -26.94 1.94 6.53
CA ALA A 153 -26.14 3.15 6.69
C ALA A 153 -25.13 3.04 7.87
N LEU A 154 -24.81 1.82 8.29
CA LEU A 154 -24.02 1.45 9.45
C LEU A 154 -22.99 0.36 9.11
N ASP A 155 -22.42 0.34 7.91
CA ASP A 155 -21.38 -0.64 7.56
C ASP A 155 -19.96 -0.29 8.08
N THR A 156 -19.82 0.76 8.86
CA THR A 156 -18.88 0.82 9.98
C THR A 156 -19.64 0.34 11.21
N GLN A 157 -20.00 -0.94 11.26
CA GLN A 157 -20.69 -1.51 12.42
C GLN A 157 -19.73 -1.43 13.60
N LEU A 158 -20.13 -0.63 14.59
CA LEU A 158 -19.52 -0.69 15.90
C LEU A 158 -19.46 -2.17 16.32
N VAL A 159 -18.27 -2.72 16.47
CA VAL A 159 -18.11 -4.13 16.85
C VAL A 159 -18.63 -4.28 18.29
N PRO A 160 -19.65 -5.11 18.52
CA PRO A 160 -20.16 -5.31 19.87
C PRO A 160 -19.04 -5.75 20.83
N GLY A 161 -18.92 -5.06 21.98
CA GLY A 161 -17.90 -5.34 22.98
C GLY A 161 -16.56 -4.61 22.78
N ARG A 162 -16.43 -3.73 21.78
CA ARG A 162 -15.30 -2.82 21.63
C ARG A 162 -15.66 -1.47 22.24
N ASP A 163 -14.75 -0.92 23.05
CA ASP A 163 -14.91 0.43 23.62
C ASP A 163 -14.59 1.47 22.56
N TYR A 164 -15.53 2.40 22.35
CA TYR A 164 -15.35 3.53 21.45
C TYR A 164 -15.38 4.84 22.21
N TYR A 165 -14.43 5.72 21.89
CA TYR A 165 -14.35 7.05 22.44
C TYR A 165 -14.87 8.09 21.44
N TYR A 166 -15.84 8.91 21.85
CA TYR A 166 -16.52 9.91 21.00
C TYR A 166 -16.17 11.36 21.35
N GLY A 167 -15.20 11.56 22.25
CA GLY A 167 -14.82 12.87 22.77
C GLY A 167 -14.01 13.73 21.81
N TYR A 168 -14.57 14.06 20.65
CA TYR A 168 -13.93 14.92 19.68
C TYR A 168 -14.62 16.27 19.56
N ASP A 169 -13.83 17.35 19.59
CA ASP A 169 -14.25 18.69 19.22
C ASP A 169 -13.78 18.99 17.80
N TYR A 170 -14.50 19.82 17.07
CA TYR A 170 -14.04 20.30 15.78
C TYR A 170 -14.18 21.81 15.65
N THR A 171 -13.25 22.42 14.92
CA THR A 171 -13.25 23.84 14.65
C THR A 171 -12.97 24.11 13.17
N TYR A 172 -13.65 25.10 12.62
CA TYR A 172 -13.49 25.49 11.23
C TYR A 172 -13.69 27.00 11.04
N LYS A 173 -13.08 27.52 9.97
CA LYS A 173 -13.27 28.93 9.59
C LYS A 173 -14.71 29.14 9.09
N LYS A 174 -15.28 30.33 9.33
CA LYS A 174 -16.56 30.72 8.74
C LYS A 174 -16.53 30.52 7.22
N ARG A 175 -17.58 29.88 6.65
CA ARG A 175 -17.77 29.56 5.22
C ARG A 175 -17.10 28.26 4.74
N GLN A 176 -16.89 27.28 5.60
CA GLN A 176 -16.52 25.94 5.14
C GLN A 176 -17.72 25.24 4.46
N PRO A 177 -17.48 24.45 3.41
CA PRO A 177 -18.52 23.63 2.81
C PRO A 177 -19.07 22.62 3.81
N SER A 178 -20.40 22.53 3.93
CA SER A 178 -21.06 21.62 4.88
C SER A 178 -20.73 20.15 4.64
N TRP A 179 -20.39 19.75 3.40
CA TRP A 179 -19.98 18.40 3.05
C TRP A 179 -18.62 17.99 3.62
N LEU A 180 -17.75 18.97 3.97
CA LEU A 180 -16.45 18.70 4.58
C LEU A 180 -16.55 18.44 6.09
N VAL A 181 -17.65 18.86 6.71
CA VAL A 181 -17.86 18.67 8.16
C VAL A 181 -18.20 17.19 8.41
N PRO A 182 -17.39 16.47 9.22
CA PRO A 182 -17.73 15.11 9.59
C PRO A 182 -19.07 15.01 10.29
N SER A 183 -19.86 13.99 9.99
CA SER A 183 -21.10 13.68 10.67
C SER A 183 -20.86 13.04 12.05
N SER A 184 -19.73 12.34 12.20
CA SER A 184 -19.27 11.70 13.44
C SER A 184 -17.78 11.49 13.42
N VAL A 185 -17.12 11.60 14.59
CA VAL A 185 -15.71 11.23 14.80
C VAL A 185 -15.62 10.44 16.09
N TYR A 186 -14.98 9.29 16.02
CA TYR A 186 -14.74 8.42 17.19
C TYR A 186 -13.49 7.59 17.00
N ASP A 187 -12.95 7.01 18.03
CA ASP A 187 -11.82 6.08 17.98
C ASP A 187 -12.07 4.83 18.83
N ASP A 188 -11.31 3.78 18.56
CA ASP A 188 -11.26 2.55 19.34
C ASP A 188 -9.88 2.36 20.00
N ARG A 189 -9.14 3.43 20.21
CA ARG A 189 -7.75 3.53 20.71
C ARG A 189 -6.68 3.03 19.73
N SER A 190 -7.07 2.32 18.67
CA SER A 190 -6.17 1.85 17.61
C SER A 190 -6.37 2.63 16.33
N PHE A 191 -7.62 2.97 16.00
CA PHE A 191 -8.00 3.67 14.79
C PHE A 191 -8.94 4.84 15.12
N THR A 192 -8.83 5.92 14.35
CA THR A 192 -9.81 7.02 14.40
C THR A 192 -10.70 6.94 13.16
N TYR A 193 -12.00 6.98 13.39
CA TYR A 193 -13.05 6.88 12.37
C TYR A 193 -13.67 8.26 12.17
N ILE A 194 -13.51 8.81 10.97
CA ILE A 194 -14.06 10.10 10.59
C ILE A 194 -15.17 9.83 9.57
N ARG A 195 -16.41 9.81 10.04
CA ARG A 195 -17.57 9.59 9.19
C ARG A 195 -17.93 10.88 8.48
N MET A 196 -17.87 10.86 7.17
CA MET A 196 -18.22 11.98 6.32
C MET A 196 -19.72 11.93 6.00
N GLY A 197 -20.23 13.01 5.48
CA GLY A 197 -21.61 13.02 4.96
C GLY A 197 -21.71 12.40 3.56
N ASP A 198 -22.82 12.70 2.88
CA ASP A 198 -23.12 12.18 1.56
C ASP A 198 -21.99 12.40 0.54
N ARG A 199 -21.40 11.30 0.08
CA ARG A 199 -20.31 11.24 -0.87
C ARG A 199 -20.62 11.92 -2.21
N SER A 200 -21.90 11.93 -2.62
CA SER A 200 -22.32 12.58 -3.86
C SER A 200 -22.08 14.09 -3.88
N ARG A 201 -21.87 14.69 -2.70
CA ARG A 201 -21.64 16.12 -2.51
C ARG A 201 -20.15 16.51 -2.57
N PHE A 202 -19.24 15.54 -2.67
CA PHE A 202 -17.80 15.83 -2.73
C PHE A 202 -17.41 16.34 -4.12
N PRO A 203 -16.67 17.45 -4.20
CA PRO A 203 -16.10 17.89 -5.44
C PRO A 203 -15.18 16.80 -6.02
N SER A 204 -15.32 16.51 -7.30
CA SER A 204 -14.53 15.47 -8.01
C SER A 204 -14.71 14.05 -7.45
N GLY A 205 -15.66 13.79 -6.54
CA GLY A 205 -15.87 12.48 -5.92
C GLY A 205 -14.73 11.98 -5.02
N ASN A 206 -13.73 12.82 -4.74
CA ASN A 206 -12.56 12.46 -3.92
C ASN A 206 -12.82 12.78 -2.45
N PHE A 207 -12.45 11.85 -1.58
CA PHE A 207 -12.42 12.09 -0.15
C PHE A 207 -11.36 13.13 0.22
N PRO A 208 -11.59 13.92 1.30
CA PRO A 208 -10.56 14.79 1.85
C PRO A 208 -9.38 14.00 2.38
N ALA A 209 -8.20 14.61 2.36
CA ALA A 209 -7.00 14.06 3.01
C ALA A 209 -7.04 14.34 4.52
N VAL A 210 -6.44 13.45 5.30
CA VAL A 210 -6.30 13.63 6.75
C VAL A 210 -4.82 13.78 7.10
N PHE A 211 -4.54 14.76 7.94
CA PHE A 211 -3.23 15.04 8.51
C PHE A 211 -3.33 15.01 10.05
N ALA A 212 -2.22 14.79 10.73
CA ALA A 212 -2.13 14.97 12.16
C ALA A 212 -1.22 16.14 12.52
N ARG A 213 -1.32 16.61 13.77
CA ARG A 213 -0.42 17.58 14.41
C ARG A 213 -0.05 17.12 15.79
N ASP A 214 1.16 17.44 16.23
CA ASP A 214 1.61 17.15 17.60
C ASP A 214 1.02 18.12 18.62
N SER A 215 0.61 19.31 18.18
CA SER A 215 -0.01 20.35 19.00
C SER A 215 -1.06 21.13 18.19
N GLU A 216 -1.86 21.95 18.88
CA GLU A 216 -2.92 22.75 18.25
C GLU A 216 -2.41 23.66 17.12
N SER A 217 -1.20 24.21 17.25
CA SER A 217 -0.54 25.08 16.27
C SER A 217 0.67 24.44 15.60
N GLY A 218 0.88 23.13 15.78
CA GLY A 218 2.00 22.39 15.19
C GLY A 218 1.85 22.21 13.69
N ASP A 219 2.96 21.82 13.04
CA ASP A 219 2.98 21.49 11.64
C ASP A 219 2.15 20.24 11.33
N GLU A 220 1.55 20.23 10.16
CA GLU A 220 0.79 19.09 9.65
C GLU A 220 1.71 18.02 9.10
N PHE A 221 1.50 16.78 9.51
CA PHE A 221 2.17 15.62 8.91
C PHE A 221 1.13 14.60 8.41
N ILE A 222 1.53 13.83 7.39
CA ILE A 222 0.66 12.85 6.74
C ILE A 222 0.46 11.66 7.69
N VAL A 223 -0.78 11.21 7.81
CA VAL A 223 -1.13 9.96 8.49
C VAL A 223 -1.65 8.93 7.50
N ASN A 224 -1.44 7.66 7.82
CA ASN A 224 -2.05 6.59 7.05
C ASN A 224 -3.55 6.59 7.26
N SER A 225 -4.31 6.56 6.17
CA SER A 225 -5.76 6.46 6.24
C SER A 225 -6.31 5.67 5.07
N THR A 226 -7.40 4.97 5.29
CA THR A 226 -8.18 4.26 4.28
C THR A 226 -9.60 4.81 4.24
N VAL A 227 -10.33 4.56 3.16
CA VAL A 227 -11.72 4.97 3.04
C VAL A 227 -12.60 3.73 2.94
N GLU A 228 -13.53 3.60 3.86
CA GLU A 228 -14.49 2.51 3.93
C GLU A 228 -15.91 3.10 3.88
N GLY A 229 -16.61 2.88 2.75
CA GLY A 229 -17.92 3.48 2.52
C GLY A 229 -17.89 5.00 2.57
N ASP A 230 -18.49 5.60 3.60
CA ASP A 230 -18.53 7.04 3.88
C ASP A 230 -17.54 7.49 4.97
N THR A 231 -16.70 6.58 5.46
CA THR A 231 -15.82 6.80 6.61
C THR A 231 -14.36 6.78 6.20
N ILE A 232 -13.60 7.78 6.65
CA ILE A 232 -12.15 7.77 6.60
C ILE A 232 -11.65 7.12 7.88
N VAL A 233 -10.92 6.00 7.74
CA VAL A 233 -10.30 5.28 8.86
C VAL A 233 -8.84 5.70 8.93
N VAL A 234 -8.48 6.43 9.96
CA VAL A 234 -7.09 6.84 10.24
C VAL A 234 -6.42 5.77 11.07
N HIS A 235 -5.26 5.31 10.63
CA HIS A 235 -4.48 4.28 11.32
C HIS A 235 -3.71 4.91 12.48
N GLY A 236 -4.37 5.03 13.61
CA GLY A 236 -3.86 5.62 14.84
C GLY A 236 -4.86 6.56 15.51
N THR A 237 -4.54 6.95 16.72
CA THR A 237 -5.23 7.99 17.50
C THR A 237 -4.30 9.17 17.71
N TYR A 238 -4.77 10.37 17.42
CA TYR A 238 -3.99 11.60 17.47
C TYR A 238 -4.75 12.64 18.26
N ALA A 239 -4.02 13.44 19.05
CA ALA A 239 -4.61 14.54 19.79
C ALA A 239 -5.23 15.60 18.87
N TYR A 240 -4.60 15.82 17.71
CA TYR A 240 -5.07 16.79 16.72
C TYR A 240 -5.02 16.18 15.32
N LEU A 241 -6.15 16.24 14.61
CA LEU A 241 -6.28 15.85 13.22
C LEU A 241 -6.77 17.03 12.38
N VAL A 242 -6.43 17.03 11.10
CA VAL A 242 -6.91 18.03 10.13
C VAL A 242 -7.46 17.30 8.91
N VAL A 243 -8.74 17.49 8.64
CA VAL A 243 -9.41 17.02 7.42
C VAL A 243 -9.35 18.13 6.40
N ARG A 244 -8.69 17.89 5.27
CA ARG A 244 -8.40 18.93 4.26
C ARG A 244 -8.85 18.52 2.86
N HIS A 245 -9.48 19.46 2.16
CA HIS A 245 -9.79 19.34 0.75
C HIS A 245 -9.52 20.68 0.04
N GLY A 246 -8.44 20.75 -0.72
CA GLY A 246 -7.94 21.99 -1.28
C GLY A 246 -7.63 23.01 -0.17
N ASP A 247 -8.17 24.22 -0.29
CA ASP A 247 -7.98 25.29 0.70
C ASP A 247 -8.87 25.18 1.94
N ASN A 248 -9.82 24.25 1.93
CA ASN A 248 -10.75 24.04 3.03
C ASN A 248 -10.17 23.04 4.02
N ALA A 249 -10.24 23.36 5.31
CA ALA A 249 -9.75 22.50 6.37
C ALA A 249 -10.64 22.56 7.62
N ILE A 250 -10.82 21.42 8.26
CA ILE A 250 -11.47 21.26 9.55
C ILE A 250 -10.46 20.65 10.50
N ALA A 251 -10.22 21.32 11.63
CA ALA A 251 -9.39 20.77 12.69
C ALA A 251 -10.25 20.00 13.68
N LEU A 252 -9.79 18.82 14.05
CA LEU A 252 -10.38 17.93 15.04
C LEU A 252 -9.43 17.85 16.23
N ARG A 253 -9.99 17.92 17.44
CA ARG A 253 -9.24 17.75 18.70
C ARG A 253 -9.88 16.62 19.50
N ARG A 254 -9.07 15.61 19.84
CA ARG A 254 -9.44 14.57 20.77
C ARG A 254 -9.36 15.14 22.20
N ARG A 255 -10.46 15.13 22.92
CA ARG A 255 -10.45 15.51 24.35
C ARG A 255 -9.73 14.43 25.16
N PRO A 256 -9.06 14.78 26.27
CA PRO A 256 -8.57 13.78 27.24
C PRO A 256 -9.72 12.91 27.76
N GLU A 257 -9.47 11.64 27.96
CA GLU A 257 -10.40 10.77 28.68
C GLU A 257 -10.45 11.22 30.12
N GLN A 258 -11.66 11.42 30.67
CA GLN A 258 -11.87 11.78 32.07
C GLN A 258 -11.84 10.54 32.96
#